data_03a92868760c064def8b3cdf99ddf73f
#
_entry.id   03a92868760c064def8b3cdf99ddf73f
#
_cell.length_a   1.000
_cell.length_b   1.000
_cell.length_c   1.000
_cell.angle_alpha   90.00
_cell.angle_beta   90.00
_cell.angle_gamma   90.00
#
_symmetry.space_group_name_H-M   'P 1'
#
loop_
_entity.id
_entity.type
_entity.pdbx_description
1 polymer ?
#
loop_
_entity_poly.entity_id
_entity_poly.type
_entity_poly.pdbx_seq_one_letter_code
_entity_poly.pdbx_strand_id
1 'polypeptide(L)'
;MKTILRFIKPYKLLCFFTLLVMFLDVAGGLLIPTITADMINAGINGGNMDYLIRSGILMLIVTIVTSSGALLGSYLAADLSSKIGRDMRNALYDKSLTFSSYDFEQFGTGSMITRTLNDVNVV
;
A
#
# COMPACT_ATOMS: atom_id res chain seq x y z
N MET A 1 -5.64 17.23 -7.26
CA MET A 1 -4.33 16.62 -7.00
C MET A 1 -3.42 17.44 -6.08
N LYS A 2 -3.28 18.75 -6.22
CA LYS A 2 -2.43 19.58 -5.30
C LYS A 2 -2.87 19.52 -3.83
N THR A 3 -4.16 19.36 -3.57
CA THR A 3 -4.72 19.30 -2.21
C THR A 3 -4.32 18.03 -1.48
N ILE A 4 -4.38 16.87 -2.15
CA ILE A 4 -3.99 15.56 -1.57
C ILE A 4 -2.50 15.54 -1.24
N LEU A 5 -1.65 16.08 -2.13
CA LEU A 5 -0.21 16.20 -1.90
C LEU A 5 0.13 17.01 -0.65
N ARG A 6 -0.72 17.95 -0.24
CA ARG A 6 -0.54 18.73 0.99
C ARG A 6 -0.71 17.85 2.24
N PHE A 7 -1.63 16.89 2.22
CA PHE A 7 -1.87 15.96 3.35
C PHE A 7 -0.84 14.83 3.40
N ILE A 8 -0.20 14.48 2.27
CA ILE A 8 0.89 13.51 2.22
C ILE A 8 2.20 14.10 2.76
N LYS A 9 2.38 15.42 2.67
CA LYS A 9 3.62 16.11 3.04
C LYS A 9 4.14 15.78 4.45
N PRO A 10 3.30 15.72 5.53
CA PRO A 10 3.77 15.35 6.87
C PRO A 10 4.20 13.88 6.98
N TYR A 11 3.71 13.00 6.10
CA TYR A 11 3.95 11.55 6.14
C TYR A 11 4.94 11.06 5.07
N LYS A 12 5.79 11.93 4.53
CA LYS A 12 6.73 11.60 3.45
C LYS A 12 7.60 10.39 3.75
N LEU A 13 8.08 10.28 4.97
CA LEU A 13 8.96 9.21 5.41
C LEU A 13 8.21 7.87 5.44
N LEU A 14 6.97 7.87 5.96
CA LEU A 14 6.10 6.70 5.95
C LEU A 14 5.74 6.29 4.53
N CYS A 15 5.42 7.24 3.66
CA CYS A 15 5.15 7.00 2.25
C CYS A 15 6.36 6.39 1.53
N PHE A 16 7.56 6.92 1.79
CA PHE A 16 8.81 6.39 1.23
C PHE A 16 9.06 4.95 1.67
N PHE A 17 8.92 4.65 2.98
CA PHE A 17 9.09 3.29 3.48
C PHE A 17 8.04 2.32 2.92
N THR A 18 6.78 2.74 2.81
CA THR A 18 5.72 1.92 2.22
C THR A 18 6.05 1.57 0.77
N LEU A 19 6.47 2.55 -0.03
CA LEU A 19 6.86 2.33 -1.43
C LEU A 19 8.09 1.42 -1.53
N LEU A 20 9.09 1.60 -0.66
CA LEU A 20 10.29 0.78 -0.65
C LEU A 20 9.97 -0.68 -0.34
N VAL A 21 9.14 -0.92 0.68
CA VAL A 21 8.72 -2.28 1.06
C VAL A 21 7.90 -2.93 -0.06
N MET A 22 6.97 -2.19 -0.69
CA MET A 22 6.21 -2.68 -1.82
C MET A 22 7.10 -2.99 -3.04
N PHE A 23 8.09 -2.18 -3.30
CA PHE A 23 9.05 -2.43 -4.38
C PHE A 23 9.86 -3.71 -4.12
N LEU A 24 10.32 -3.93 -2.89
CA LEU A 24 11.03 -5.14 -2.49
C LEU A 24 10.15 -6.39 -2.61
N ASP A 25 8.86 -6.29 -2.26
CA ASP A 25 7.89 -7.37 -2.40
C ASP A 25 7.72 -7.78 -3.87
N VAL A 26 7.50 -6.82 -4.76
CA VAL A 26 7.39 -7.06 -6.20
C VAL A 26 8.68 -7.64 -6.77
N ALA A 27 9.84 -7.10 -6.41
CA ALA A 27 11.13 -7.61 -6.85
C ALA A 27 11.36 -9.06 -6.41
N GLY A 28 11.01 -9.38 -5.16
CA GLY A 28 11.06 -10.74 -4.62
C GLY A 28 10.13 -11.70 -5.34
N GLY A 29 8.91 -11.26 -5.65
CA GLY A 29 7.93 -12.03 -6.42
C GLY A 29 8.40 -12.39 -7.84
N LEU A 30 9.21 -11.54 -8.46
CA LEU A 30 9.80 -11.81 -9.77
C LEU A 30 10.98 -12.80 -9.72
N LEU A 31 11.62 -12.96 -8.56
CA LEU A 31 12.70 -13.95 -8.40
C LEU A 31 12.20 -15.39 -8.36
N ILE A 32 10.99 -15.64 -7.87
CA ILE A 32 10.43 -17.00 -7.76
C ILE A 32 10.33 -17.71 -9.13
N PRO A 33 9.73 -17.11 -10.19
CA PRO A 33 9.71 -17.72 -11.51
C PRO A 33 11.11 -17.97 -12.10
N THR A 34 12.04 -17.06 -11.86
CA THR A 34 13.43 -17.18 -12.34
C THR A 34 14.13 -18.36 -11.69
N ILE A 35 14.06 -18.49 -10.36
CA ILE A 35 14.64 -19.64 -9.63
C ILE A 35 13.97 -20.93 -10.06
N THR A 36 12.66 -20.93 -10.32
CA THR A 36 11.92 -22.10 -10.78
C THR A 36 12.41 -22.55 -12.16
N ALA A 37 12.63 -21.62 -13.09
CA ALA A 37 13.16 -21.92 -14.41
C ALA A 37 14.57 -22.52 -14.34
N ASP A 38 15.44 -21.96 -13.52
CA ASP A 38 16.79 -22.48 -13.28
C ASP A 38 16.77 -23.86 -12.62
N MET A 39 15.85 -24.08 -11.69
CA MET A 39 15.66 -25.37 -11.02
C MET A 39 15.22 -26.47 -11.98
N ILE A 40 14.34 -26.16 -12.94
CA ILE A 40 13.91 -27.09 -13.98
C ILE A 40 15.07 -27.39 -14.93
N ASN A 41 15.77 -26.38 -15.42
CA ASN A 41 16.81 -26.52 -16.43
C ASN A 41 18.05 -27.23 -15.89
N ALA A 42 18.61 -26.78 -14.79
CA ALA A 42 19.85 -27.30 -14.24
C ALA A 42 19.64 -28.43 -13.21
N GLY A 43 18.54 -28.42 -12.46
CA GLY A 43 18.24 -29.44 -11.48
C GLY A 43 17.63 -30.69 -12.09
N ILE A 44 16.47 -30.58 -12.73
CA ILE A 44 15.72 -31.72 -13.24
C ILE A 44 16.36 -32.24 -14.53
N ASN A 45 16.55 -31.39 -15.56
CA ASN A 45 17.10 -31.81 -16.84
C ASN A 45 18.60 -32.15 -16.73
N GLY A 46 19.34 -31.51 -15.83
CA GLY A 46 20.75 -31.79 -15.57
C GLY A 46 21.01 -32.95 -14.61
N GLY A 47 19.96 -33.50 -13.97
CA GLY A 47 20.07 -34.61 -13.00
C GLY A 47 20.83 -34.25 -11.73
N ASN A 48 20.99 -32.97 -11.41
CA ASN A 48 21.77 -32.50 -10.27
C ASN A 48 20.88 -32.29 -9.02
N MET A 49 20.79 -33.34 -8.20
CA MET A 49 19.94 -33.34 -7.01
C MET A 49 20.40 -32.30 -5.96
N ASP A 50 21.70 -32.06 -5.86
CA ASP A 50 22.25 -31.10 -4.89
C ASP A 50 21.82 -29.65 -5.25
N TYR A 51 21.84 -29.33 -6.56
CA TYR A 51 21.34 -28.05 -7.07
C TYR A 51 19.83 -27.89 -6.82
N LEU A 52 19.06 -28.96 -6.99
CA LEU A 52 17.62 -28.97 -6.76
C LEU A 52 17.27 -28.66 -5.31
N ILE A 53 17.98 -29.28 -4.37
CA ILE A 53 17.77 -29.03 -2.92
C ILE A 53 18.14 -27.59 -2.55
N ARG A 54 19.27 -27.09 -3.02
CA ARG A 54 19.72 -25.73 -2.76
C ARG A 54 18.75 -24.68 -3.30
N SER A 55 18.29 -24.86 -4.54
CA SER A 55 17.31 -23.97 -5.16
C SER A 55 15.97 -24.01 -4.42
N GLY A 56 15.52 -25.17 -3.97
CA GLY A 56 14.33 -25.32 -3.15
C GLY A 56 14.42 -24.58 -1.81
N ILE A 57 15.56 -24.69 -1.12
CA ILE A 57 15.79 -23.95 0.13
C ILE A 57 15.81 -22.44 -0.14
N LEU A 58 16.46 -21.99 -1.21
CA LEU A 58 16.52 -20.59 -1.60
C LEU A 58 15.13 -20.04 -1.91
N MET A 59 14.30 -20.77 -2.63
CA MET A 59 12.90 -20.41 -2.90
C MET A 59 12.10 -20.26 -1.60
N LEU A 60 12.31 -21.16 -0.64
CA LEU A 60 11.64 -21.12 0.65
C LEU A 60 12.01 -19.86 1.42
N ILE A 61 13.29 -19.51 1.45
CA ILE A 61 13.79 -18.29 2.10
C ILE A 61 13.21 -17.04 1.41
N VAL A 62 13.27 -16.98 0.08
CA VAL A 62 12.72 -15.84 -0.69
C VAL A 62 11.23 -15.69 -0.41
N THR A 63 10.47 -16.79 -0.39
CA THR A 63 9.02 -16.76 -0.11
C THR A 63 8.72 -16.24 1.29
N ILE A 64 9.46 -16.66 2.31
CA ILE A 64 9.28 -16.17 3.69
C ILE A 64 9.57 -14.66 3.76
N VAL A 65 10.64 -14.21 3.14
CA VAL A 65 11.05 -12.80 3.15
C VAL A 65 10.02 -11.93 2.43
N THR A 66 9.59 -12.33 1.23
CA THR A 66 8.58 -11.60 0.46
C THR A 66 7.22 -11.59 1.14
N SER A 67 6.76 -12.70 1.69
CA SER A 67 5.50 -12.76 2.43
C SER A 67 5.51 -11.86 3.66
N SER A 68 6.63 -11.83 4.40
CA SER A 68 6.80 -10.90 5.53
C SER A 68 6.79 -9.44 5.07
N GLY A 69 7.42 -9.15 3.93
CA GLY A 69 7.41 -7.84 3.28
C GLY A 69 6.00 -7.41 2.87
N ALA A 70 5.23 -8.30 2.27
CA ALA A 70 3.85 -8.03 1.86
C ALA A 70 2.94 -7.68 3.05
N LEU A 71 3.06 -8.41 4.16
CA LEU A 71 2.31 -8.12 5.39
C LEU A 71 2.69 -6.74 5.97
N LEU A 72 3.98 -6.45 6.06
CA LEU A 72 4.47 -5.15 6.53
C LEU A 72 4.04 -4.01 5.59
N GLY A 73 4.13 -4.21 4.28
CA GLY A 73 3.70 -3.25 3.28
C GLY A 73 2.22 -2.94 3.37
N SER A 74 1.37 -3.96 3.51
CA SER A 74 -0.08 -3.80 3.72
C SER A 74 -0.39 -3.03 5.01
N TYR A 75 0.30 -3.35 6.10
CA TYR A 75 0.12 -2.63 7.37
C TYR A 75 0.50 -1.16 7.25
N LEU A 76 1.67 -0.87 6.67
CA LEU A 76 2.14 0.51 6.47
C LEU A 76 1.21 1.30 5.53
N ALA A 77 0.71 0.67 4.47
CA ALA A 77 -0.23 1.29 3.54
C ALA A 77 -1.57 1.62 4.23
N ALA A 78 -2.10 0.69 5.04
CA ALA A 78 -3.32 0.91 5.80
C ALA A 78 -3.17 2.02 6.84
N ASP A 79 -2.05 2.06 7.56
CA ASP A 79 -1.74 3.12 8.53
C ASP A 79 -1.63 4.49 7.86
N LEU A 80 -0.90 4.55 6.74
CA LEU A 80 -0.77 5.78 5.94
C LEU A 80 -2.12 6.28 5.43
N SER A 81 -2.92 5.40 4.85
CA SER A 81 -4.27 5.72 4.35
C SER A 81 -5.18 6.22 5.46
N SER A 82 -5.17 5.56 6.62
CA SER A 82 -5.96 5.93 7.79
C SER A 82 -5.59 7.33 8.32
N LYS A 83 -4.31 7.64 8.41
CA LYS A 83 -3.81 8.94 8.87
C LYS A 83 -4.19 10.06 7.91
N ILE A 84 -3.97 9.86 6.61
CA ILE A 84 -4.35 10.84 5.58
C ILE A 84 -5.87 11.04 5.58
N GLY A 85 -6.65 9.97 5.61
CA GLY A 85 -8.11 10.03 5.64
C GLY A 85 -8.65 10.77 6.87
N ARG A 86 -8.05 10.55 8.04
CA ARG A 86 -8.38 11.29 9.26
C ARG A 86 -8.11 12.78 9.10
N ASP A 87 -6.93 13.15 8.62
CA ASP A 87 -6.55 14.56 8.48
C ASP A 87 -7.41 15.27 7.43
N MET A 88 -7.79 14.58 6.35
CA MET A 88 -8.73 15.09 5.36
C MET A 88 -10.14 15.30 5.93
N ARG A 89 -10.65 14.33 6.73
CA ARG A 89 -11.96 14.49 7.40
C ARG A 89 -11.97 15.65 8.37
N ASN A 90 -10.92 15.80 9.18
CA ASN A 90 -10.79 16.92 10.12
C ASN A 90 -10.76 18.26 9.36
N ALA A 91 -10.00 18.37 8.29
CA ALA A 91 -9.94 19.59 7.48
C ALA A 91 -11.28 19.92 6.82
N LEU A 92 -12.04 18.90 6.35
CA LEU A 92 -13.39 19.09 5.83
C LEU A 92 -14.37 19.52 6.92
N TYR A 93 -14.28 18.89 8.08
CA TYR A 93 -15.11 19.25 9.23
C TYR A 93 -14.87 20.68 9.67
N ASP A 94 -13.63 21.08 9.89
CA ASP A 94 -13.27 22.45 10.23
C ASP A 94 -13.75 23.45 9.19
N LYS A 95 -13.65 23.08 7.90
CA LYS A 95 -14.15 23.93 6.81
C LYS A 95 -15.68 24.04 6.85
N SER A 96 -16.39 22.94 7.12
CA SER A 96 -17.85 22.94 7.18
C SER A 96 -18.38 23.81 8.31
N LEU A 97 -17.68 23.89 9.44
CA LEU A 97 -18.03 24.77 10.55
C LEU A 97 -17.89 26.27 10.20
N THR A 98 -17.12 26.62 9.17
CA THR A 98 -16.98 28.01 8.68
C THR A 98 -18.08 28.44 7.73
N PHE A 99 -18.98 27.52 7.32
CA PHE A 99 -20.10 27.84 6.46
C PHE A 99 -21.23 28.53 7.23
N SER A 100 -21.86 29.53 6.62
CA SER A 100 -23.05 30.18 7.15
C SER A 100 -24.24 29.23 7.12
N SER A 101 -25.23 29.47 8.00
CA SER A 101 -26.52 28.74 7.96
C SER A 101 -27.20 28.81 6.57
N TYR A 102 -27.00 29.90 5.84
CA TYR A 102 -27.50 30.08 4.48
C TYR A 102 -26.87 29.10 3.49
N ASP A 103 -25.56 28.83 3.62
CA ASP A 103 -24.86 27.86 2.76
C ASP A 103 -25.34 26.42 3.03
N PHE A 104 -25.68 26.10 4.28
CA PHE A 104 -26.26 24.82 4.66
C PHE A 104 -27.64 24.57 4.06
N GLU A 105 -28.49 25.60 3.98
CA GLU A 105 -29.79 25.50 3.33
C GLU A 105 -29.70 25.27 1.83
N GLN A 106 -28.72 25.86 1.18
CA GLN A 106 -28.54 25.76 -0.27
C GLN A 106 -27.98 24.39 -0.71
N PHE A 107 -27.10 23.76 0.06
CA PHE A 107 -26.46 22.50 -0.30
C PHE A 107 -27.11 21.28 0.34
N GLY A 108 -27.94 21.44 1.38
CA GLY A 108 -28.58 20.38 2.15
C GLY A 108 -27.61 19.61 3.07
N THR A 109 -28.05 19.34 4.28
CA THR A 109 -27.25 18.60 5.30
C THR A 109 -26.82 17.21 4.84
N GLY A 110 -27.69 16.49 4.12
CA GLY A 110 -27.41 15.16 3.59
C GLY A 110 -26.25 15.14 2.59
N SER A 111 -26.16 16.13 1.70
CA SER A 111 -25.09 16.24 0.73
C SER A 111 -23.73 16.52 1.39
N MET A 112 -23.70 17.34 2.43
CA MET A 112 -22.50 17.69 3.19
C MET A 112 -21.96 16.46 3.96
N ILE A 113 -22.86 15.69 4.61
CA ILE A 113 -22.48 14.46 5.31
C ILE A 113 -21.91 13.44 4.34
N THR A 114 -22.54 13.22 3.19
CA THR A 114 -22.08 12.29 2.18
C THR A 114 -20.69 12.66 1.66
N ARG A 115 -20.44 13.93 1.36
CA ARG A 115 -19.13 14.41 0.92
C ARG A 115 -18.06 14.23 1.98
N THR A 116 -18.38 14.51 3.25
CA THR A 116 -17.41 14.38 4.35
C THR A 116 -17.06 12.93 4.66
N LEU A 117 -18.01 12.01 4.57
CA LEU A 117 -17.81 10.61 4.95
C LEU A 117 -17.43 9.71 3.76
N ASN A 118 -18.09 9.85 2.62
CA ASN A 118 -17.91 8.94 1.50
C ASN A 118 -16.79 9.39 0.55
N ASP A 119 -16.73 10.68 0.19
CA ASP A 119 -15.76 11.14 -0.80
C ASP A 119 -14.32 11.03 -0.29
N VAL A 120 -14.09 11.12 1.04
CA VAL A 120 -12.77 10.90 1.63
C VAL A 120 -12.35 9.42 1.60
N ASN A 121 -13.31 8.49 1.59
CA ASN A 121 -13.00 7.06 1.53
C ASN A 121 -12.70 6.57 0.10
N VAL A 122 -13.09 7.33 -0.92
CA VAL A 122 -12.88 7.00 -2.34
C VAL A 122 -11.57 7.55 -2.88
N VAL A 123 -10.93 8.51 -2.18
CA VAL A 123 -9.64 9.11 -2.54
C VAL A 123 -8.48 8.31 -1.98
#